data_aadbffddd8602547e9efa962d5bb1811
#
_entry.id   aadbffddd8602547e9efa962d5bb1811
#
_cell.length_a   1.000
_cell.length_b   1.000
_cell.length_c   1.000
_cell.angle_alpha   90.00
_cell.angle_beta   90.00
_cell.angle_gamma   90.00
#
_symmetry.space_group_name_H-M   'P 1'
#
loop_
_entity.id
_entity.type
_entity.pdbx_description
1 polymer ?
#
loop_
_entity_poly.entity_id
_entity_poly.type
_entity_poly.pdbx_seq_one_letter_code
_entity_poly.pdbx_strand_id
1 'polypeptide(L)'
;MDFEWDTEKARINERKYGVSFFEAREVFGDELSSTIRDPDHSVEEERLLIFGQSSSGRRLVVSYTERESRFRLSAREMTPRERKAYEQ
;
A
#
# COMPACT_ATOMS: atom_id res chain seq x y z
N MET A 1 6.56 11.89 -7.74
CA MET A 1 7.10 10.56 -7.46
C MET A 1 6.69 9.60 -8.56
N ASP A 2 7.69 9.02 -9.21
CA ASP A 2 7.42 8.08 -10.29
C ASP A 2 7.35 6.66 -9.75
N PHE A 3 6.22 6.01 -9.97
CA PHE A 3 6.03 4.63 -9.55
C PHE A 3 6.25 3.69 -10.72
N GLU A 4 7.23 2.83 -10.59
CA GLU A 4 7.45 1.75 -11.53
C GLU A 4 7.12 0.45 -10.82
N TRP A 5 6.35 -0.40 -11.48
CA TRP A 5 6.04 -1.71 -10.92
C TRP A 5 6.02 -2.76 -12.01
N ASP A 6 6.21 -3.99 -11.58
CA ASP A 6 6.13 -5.16 -12.44
C ASP A 6 4.66 -5.43 -12.76
N THR A 7 4.32 -5.43 -14.04
CA THR A 7 2.95 -5.64 -14.52
C THR A 7 2.40 -6.99 -14.06
N GLU A 8 3.24 -8.01 -14.04
CA GLU A 8 2.82 -9.35 -13.61
C GLU A 8 2.46 -9.36 -12.12
N LYS A 9 3.27 -8.70 -11.29
CA LYS A 9 2.98 -8.59 -9.86
C LYS A 9 1.72 -7.78 -9.61
N ALA A 10 1.50 -6.73 -10.40
CA ALA A 10 0.29 -5.92 -10.31
C ALA A 10 -0.95 -6.76 -10.61
N ARG A 11 -0.86 -7.61 -11.62
CA ARG A 11 -1.96 -8.49 -12.01
C ARG A 11 -2.25 -9.51 -10.93
N ILE A 12 -1.21 -10.10 -10.35
CA ILE A 12 -1.35 -11.07 -9.26
C ILE A 12 -1.98 -10.42 -8.04
N ASN A 13 -1.55 -9.21 -7.69
CA ASN A 13 -2.09 -8.49 -6.55
C ASN A 13 -3.58 -8.19 -6.75
N GLU A 14 -3.95 -7.73 -7.93
CA GLU A 14 -5.35 -7.41 -8.23
C GLU A 14 -6.22 -8.67 -8.17
N ARG A 15 -5.72 -9.78 -8.70
CA ARG A 15 -6.45 -11.05 -8.64
C ARG A 15 -6.62 -11.54 -7.21
N LYS A 16 -5.57 -11.40 -6.39
CA LYS A 16 -5.57 -11.92 -5.04
C LYS A 16 -6.33 -11.04 -4.06
N TYR A 17 -6.18 -9.73 -4.18
CA TYR A 17 -6.72 -8.79 -3.20
C TYR A 17 -7.78 -7.85 -3.75
N GLY A 18 -8.01 -7.86 -5.05
CA GLY A 18 -9.00 -6.98 -5.68
C GLY A 18 -8.58 -5.51 -5.71
N VAL A 19 -7.29 -5.23 -5.59
CA VAL A 19 -6.77 -3.86 -5.59
C VAL A 19 -5.73 -3.72 -6.69
N SER A 20 -5.95 -2.77 -7.61
CA SER A 20 -4.97 -2.47 -8.64
C SER A 20 -3.87 -1.58 -8.06
N PHE A 21 -2.70 -1.62 -8.68
CA PHE A 21 -1.61 -0.74 -8.26
C PHE A 21 -1.90 0.73 -8.61
N PHE A 22 -2.75 0.98 -9.60
CA PHE A 22 -3.21 2.35 -9.89
C PHE A 22 -4.01 2.91 -8.72
N GLU A 23 -4.89 2.09 -8.15
CA GLU A 23 -5.66 2.49 -6.98
C GLU A 23 -4.76 2.61 -5.74
N ALA A 24 -3.82 1.68 -5.58
CA ALA A 24 -2.86 1.73 -4.48
C ALA A 24 -2.06 3.04 -4.51
N ARG A 25 -1.68 3.49 -5.70
CA ARG A 25 -0.93 4.74 -5.86
C ARG A 25 -1.69 5.94 -5.32
N GLU A 26 -3.02 5.92 -5.40
CA GLU A 26 -3.85 7.03 -4.91
C GLU A 26 -3.71 7.25 -3.40
N VAL A 27 -3.40 6.20 -2.67
CA VAL A 27 -3.21 6.28 -1.22
C VAL A 27 -2.05 7.20 -0.85
N PHE A 28 -1.02 7.26 -1.69
CA PHE A 28 0.13 8.16 -1.47
C PHE A 28 -0.27 9.63 -1.56
N GLY A 29 -1.38 9.93 -2.22
CA GLY A 29 -1.90 11.28 -2.33
C GLY A 29 -2.94 11.61 -1.26
N ASP A 30 -3.28 10.68 -0.39
CA ASP A 30 -4.25 10.91 0.68
C ASP A 30 -3.57 11.69 1.82
N GLU A 31 -4.00 12.92 2.03
CA GLU A 31 -3.44 13.80 3.06
C GLU A 31 -3.64 13.25 4.47
N LEU A 32 -4.62 12.39 4.66
CA LEU A 32 -4.92 11.80 5.96
C LEU A 32 -4.29 10.41 6.14
N SER A 33 -3.46 9.99 5.19
CA SER A 33 -2.80 8.70 5.27
C SER A 33 -1.82 8.66 6.43
N SER A 34 -1.64 7.46 6.97
CA SER A 34 -0.71 7.20 8.06
C SER A 34 0.34 6.22 7.58
N THR A 35 1.60 6.56 7.73
CA THR A 35 2.69 5.69 7.32
C THR A 35 3.43 5.19 8.55
N ILE A 36 3.59 3.87 8.63
CA ILE A 36 4.37 3.26 9.69
C ILE A 36 5.39 2.31 9.10
N ARG A 37 6.41 2.02 9.88
CA ARG A 37 7.39 1.00 9.52
C ARG A 37 6.79 -0.37 9.79
N ASP A 38 6.92 -1.31 8.85
CA ASP A 38 6.42 -2.67 9.04
C ASP A 38 7.30 -3.38 10.08
N PRO A 39 6.76 -3.72 11.26
CA PRO A 39 7.58 -4.33 12.32
C PRO A 39 8.02 -5.75 11.99
N ASP A 40 7.31 -6.42 11.10
CA ASP A 40 7.59 -7.83 10.80
C ASP A 40 8.58 -8.04 9.66
N HIS A 41 8.75 -7.03 8.81
CA HIS A 41 9.49 -7.19 7.56
C HIS A 41 10.58 -6.13 7.34
N SER A 42 10.99 -5.41 8.38
CA SER A 42 11.98 -4.34 8.25
C SER A 42 13.36 -4.70 8.78
N VAL A 43 13.70 -6.00 8.84
CA VAL A 43 14.98 -6.45 9.38
C VAL A 43 16.12 -6.23 8.40
N GLU A 44 15.94 -6.59 7.15
CA GLU A 44 16.97 -6.50 6.11
C GLU A 44 16.79 -5.33 5.17
N GLU A 45 15.52 -4.95 4.91
CA GLU A 45 15.22 -3.78 4.10
C GLU A 45 14.03 -3.06 4.72
N GLU A 46 14.02 -1.75 4.58
CA GLU A 46 12.96 -0.95 5.16
C GLU A 46 11.67 -1.14 4.35
N ARG A 47 10.64 -1.68 5.02
CA ARG A 47 9.32 -1.81 4.45
C ARG A 47 8.37 -0.90 5.21
N LEU A 48 7.61 -0.11 4.45
CA LEU A 48 6.65 0.82 5.02
C LEU A 48 5.25 0.38 4.69
N LEU A 49 4.34 0.65 5.62
CA LEU A 49 2.91 0.42 5.44
C LEU A 49 2.22 1.77 5.45
N ILE A 50 1.43 2.04 4.42
CA ILE A 50 0.62 3.25 4.36
C ILE A 50 -0.83 2.84 4.48
N PHE A 51 -1.51 3.41 5.48
CA PHE A 51 -2.94 3.24 5.69
C PHE A 51 -3.62 4.49 5.17
N GLY A 52 -4.49 4.33 4.18
CA GLY A 52 -5.13 5.48 3.58
C GLY A 52 -6.33 5.10 2.74
N GLN A 53 -6.87 6.09 2.05
CA GLN A 53 -8.07 5.95 1.28
C GLN A 53 -7.78 6.26 -0.19
N SER A 54 -8.30 5.42 -1.09
CA SER A 54 -8.21 5.70 -2.51
C SER A 54 -9.27 6.73 -2.90
N SER A 55 -9.18 7.24 -4.13
CA SER A 55 -10.14 8.24 -4.62
C SER A 55 -11.56 7.70 -4.70
N SER A 56 -11.73 6.39 -4.79
CA SER A 56 -13.05 5.75 -4.77
C SER A 56 -13.61 5.53 -3.36
N GLY A 57 -12.87 5.89 -2.34
CA GLY A 57 -13.30 5.78 -0.95
C GLY A 57 -12.95 4.45 -0.29
N ARG A 58 -12.18 3.61 -0.95
CA ARG A 58 -11.76 2.34 -0.35
C ARG A 58 -10.61 2.57 0.61
N ARG A 59 -10.68 1.93 1.77
CA ARG A 59 -9.61 1.99 2.78
C ARG A 59 -8.63 0.88 2.55
N LEU A 60 -7.40 1.27 2.24
CA LEU A 60 -6.37 0.35 1.78
C LEU A 60 -5.13 0.40 2.67
N VAL A 61 -4.42 -0.72 2.70
CA VAL A 61 -3.06 -0.78 3.23
C VAL A 61 -2.14 -1.04 2.06
N VAL A 62 -1.20 -0.15 1.85
CA VAL A 62 -0.20 -0.31 0.81
C VAL A 62 1.15 -0.56 1.48
N SER A 63 1.74 -1.71 1.17
CA SER A 63 3.07 -2.07 1.63
C SER A 63 4.05 -1.72 0.53
N TYR A 64 5.12 -1.02 0.86
CA TYR A 64 6.11 -0.73 -0.16
C TYR A 64 7.52 -0.71 0.40
N THR A 65 8.46 -1.08 -0.47
CA THR A 65 9.89 -0.92 -0.21
C THR A 65 10.49 -0.19 -1.38
N GLU A 66 11.49 0.64 -1.12
CA GLU A 66 12.29 1.25 -2.16
C GLU A 66 13.64 0.56 -2.17
N ARG A 67 14.00 0.01 -3.31
CA ARG A 67 15.29 -0.66 -3.48
C ARG A 67 15.82 -0.34 -4.87
N GLU A 68 17.00 0.24 -4.93
CA GLU A 68 17.66 0.59 -6.19
C GLU A 68 16.75 1.43 -7.10
N SER A 69 16.06 2.43 -6.51
CA SER A 69 15.14 3.32 -7.20
C SER A 69 13.87 2.62 -7.71
N ARG A 70 13.60 1.41 -7.24
CA ARG A 70 12.38 0.68 -7.59
C ARG A 70 11.51 0.51 -6.37
N PHE A 71 10.22 0.68 -6.58
CA PHE A 71 9.22 0.47 -5.54
C PHE A 71 8.61 -0.92 -5.69
N ARG A 72 8.65 -1.68 -4.62
CA ARG A 72 7.89 -2.93 -4.53
C ARG A 72 6.61 -2.62 -3.81
N LEU A 73 5.50 -2.85 -4.48
CA LEU A 73 4.19 -2.56 -3.94
C LEU A 73 3.41 -3.84 -3.69
N SER A 74 2.62 -3.82 -2.63
CA SER A 74 1.54 -4.77 -2.39
C SER A 74 0.40 -3.98 -1.75
N ALA A 75 -0.83 -4.27 -2.13
CA ALA A 75 -1.96 -3.50 -1.65
C ALA A 75 -3.15 -4.41 -1.38
N ARG A 76 -3.85 -4.13 -0.28
CA ARG A 76 -5.07 -4.85 0.11
C ARG A 76 -6.00 -3.90 0.83
N GLU A 77 -7.24 -4.31 1.00
CA GLU A 77 -8.16 -3.55 1.83
C GLU A 77 -7.79 -3.72 3.30
N MET A 78 -8.10 -2.70 4.09
CA MET A 78 -7.94 -2.76 5.53
C MET A 78 -8.87 -3.83 6.12
N THR A 79 -8.40 -4.52 7.16
CA THR A 79 -9.27 -5.36 7.98
C THR A 79 -10.21 -4.44 8.79
N PRO A 80 -11.33 -4.97 9.33
CA PRO A 80 -12.20 -4.16 10.19
C PRO A 80 -11.47 -3.53 11.37
N ARG A 81 -10.52 -4.25 11.96
CA ARG A 81 -9.71 -3.74 13.08
C ARG A 81 -8.83 -2.58 12.64
N GLU A 82 -8.17 -2.72 11.49
CA GLU A 82 -7.33 -1.67 10.94
C GLU A 82 -8.15 -0.44 10.57
N ARG A 83 -9.30 -0.64 9.98
CA ARG A 83 -10.19 0.45 9.60
C ARG A 83 -10.65 1.24 10.83
N LYS A 84 -11.01 0.52 11.89
CA LYS A 84 -11.44 1.15 13.13
C LYS A 84 -10.32 2.01 13.73
N ALA A 85 -9.09 1.50 13.73
CA ALA A 85 -7.94 2.25 14.24
C ALA A 85 -7.64 3.48 13.38
N TYR A 86 -7.75 3.33 12.06
CA TYR A 86 -7.50 4.41 11.12
C TYR A 86 -8.52 5.55 11.26
N GLU A 87 -9.77 5.23 11.56
CA GLU A 87 -10.88 6.19 11.64
C GLU A 87 -10.97 6.93 12.98
N GLN A 88 -10.11 6.61 13.92
CA GLN A 88 -10.08 7.29 15.23
C GLN A 88 -9.37 8.62 15.18
#